data_e73eeccaa7f82a4ec868590db65645ca
#
_entry.id   e73eeccaa7f82a4ec868590db65645ca
#
_cell.length_a   1.000
_cell.length_b   1.000
_cell.length_c   1.000
_cell.angle_alpha   90.00
_cell.angle_beta   90.00
_cell.angle_gamma   90.00
#
_symmetry.space_group_name_H-M   'P 1'
#
loop_
_entity.id
_entity.type
_entity.pdbx_description
1 polymer ?
#
loop_
_entity_poly.entity_id
_entity_poly.type
_entity_poly.pdbx_seq_one_letter_code
_entity_poly.pdbx_strand_id
1 'polypeptide(L)'
;MAQLKAEVDVVIIGGGQSALATAYFLKRKKVPFVILDDQSQAGGAWLHAWQSLCLFSPHTWSSLSGWMMPTTEHTYPTRNEVIEYLSAYEQRYQFPTIRPVHVDHIEQEDDYLDVYAGDQYWRAKAVVSATGTWSKPHIPNDIGREKFKGIQLHSADYVNAAPFKNKKVIVVGGGNSGAQILAEVSKVAETTWVTTTAPAFLSDDVDGRVLFLRATERLKAQQEGRSLEQLAGGLGDIVMIDSVKEARTR
;
A
#
# COMPACT_ATOMS: atom_id res chain seq x y z
N MET A 1 28.85 19.01 -8.66
CA MET A 1 27.77 19.76 -8.01
C MET A 1 26.46 19.31 -8.65
N ALA A 2 25.44 19.02 -7.85
CA ALA A 2 24.12 18.65 -8.39
C ALA A 2 23.49 19.83 -9.14
N GLN A 3 22.71 19.51 -10.18
CA GLN A 3 22.08 20.50 -11.07
C GLN A 3 20.62 20.71 -10.67
N LEU A 4 20.20 21.96 -10.51
CA LEU A 4 18.78 22.31 -10.31
C LEU A 4 17.98 21.96 -11.58
N LYS A 5 16.92 21.15 -11.42
CA LYS A 5 15.99 20.77 -12.49
C LYS A 5 14.77 21.68 -12.55
N ALA A 6 14.19 21.98 -11.41
CA ALA A 6 13.03 22.87 -11.34
C ALA A 6 12.87 23.42 -9.93
N GLU A 7 12.22 24.57 -9.84
CA GLU A 7 11.68 25.13 -8.62
C GLU A 7 10.15 25.09 -8.69
N VAL A 8 9.53 24.54 -7.66
CA VAL A 8 8.07 24.35 -7.57
C VAL A 8 7.59 24.65 -6.15
N ASP A 9 6.29 24.80 -5.94
CA ASP A 9 5.78 24.95 -4.58
C ASP A 9 5.82 23.64 -3.79
N VAL A 10 5.57 22.49 -4.47
CA VAL A 10 5.51 21.18 -3.80
C VAL A 10 6.21 20.10 -4.62
N VAL A 11 7.09 19.32 -3.98
CA VAL A 11 7.58 18.05 -4.49
C VAL A 11 6.86 16.92 -3.77
N ILE A 12 6.28 15.97 -4.53
CA ILE A 12 5.70 14.73 -4.01
C ILE A 12 6.68 13.59 -4.34
N ILE A 13 7.11 12.84 -3.33
CA ILE A 13 8.02 11.70 -3.48
C ILE A 13 7.21 10.41 -3.45
N GLY A 14 7.25 9.64 -4.55
CA GLY A 14 6.46 8.43 -4.80
C GLY A 14 5.25 8.69 -5.69
N GLY A 15 4.89 7.71 -6.54
CA GLY A 15 3.80 7.78 -7.54
C GLY A 15 2.59 6.90 -7.25
N GLY A 16 2.41 6.47 -5.99
CA GLY A 16 1.29 5.63 -5.57
C GLY A 16 0.00 6.41 -5.28
N GLN A 17 -1.03 5.70 -4.77
CA GLN A 17 -2.35 6.28 -4.51
C GLN A 17 -2.33 7.52 -3.61
N SER A 18 -1.44 7.58 -2.62
CA SER A 18 -1.33 8.75 -1.72
C SER A 18 -0.80 9.98 -2.46
N ALA A 19 0.18 9.77 -3.35
CA ALA A 19 0.70 10.82 -4.22
C ALA A 19 -0.37 11.36 -5.16
N LEU A 20 -1.08 10.46 -5.85
CA LEU A 20 -2.13 10.82 -6.80
C LEU A 20 -3.31 11.54 -6.11
N ALA A 21 -3.70 11.08 -4.92
CA ALA A 21 -4.72 11.76 -4.11
C ALA A 21 -4.29 13.18 -3.74
N THR A 22 -3.04 13.39 -3.30
CA THR A 22 -2.48 14.70 -2.98
C THR A 22 -2.42 15.58 -4.22
N ALA A 23 -1.89 15.05 -5.33
CA ALA A 23 -1.73 15.76 -6.59
C ALA A 23 -3.08 16.28 -7.14
N TYR A 24 -4.16 15.52 -6.97
CA TYR A 24 -5.51 15.96 -7.36
C TYR A 24 -5.90 17.27 -6.67
N PHE A 25 -5.68 17.38 -5.36
CA PHE A 25 -6.04 18.60 -4.61
C PHE A 25 -5.11 19.76 -4.91
N LEU A 26 -3.80 19.52 -5.09
CA LEU A 26 -2.84 20.56 -5.49
C LEU A 26 -3.22 21.13 -6.87
N LYS A 27 -3.52 20.25 -7.84
CA LYS A 27 -3.98 20.68 -9.17
C LYS A 27 -5.26 21.50 -9.12
N ARG A 28 -6.24 21.08 -8.32
CA ARG A 28 -7.49 21.86 -8.15
C ARG A 28 -7.25 23.25 -7.55
N LYS A 29 -6.28 23.35 -6.65
CA LYS A 29 -5.89 24.63 -6.03
C LYS A 29 -4.89 25.41 -6.86
N LYS A 30 -4.48 24.92 -8.03
CA LYS A 30 -3.50 25.53 -8.93
C LYS A 30 -2.14 25.76 -8.27
N VAL A 31 -1.76 24.90 -7.32
CA VAL A 31 -0.44 24.90 -6.69
C VAL A 31 0.53 24.19 -7.64
N PRO A 32 1.65 24.81 -8.03
CA PRO A 32 2.68 24.16 -8.84
C PRO A 32 3.32 22.99 -8.06
N PHE A 33 3.41 21.81 -8.69
CA PHE A 33 4.03 20.65 -8.08
C PHE A 33 4.67 19.72 -9.13
N VAL A 34 5.49 18.79 -8.65
CA VAL A 34 6.02 17.67 -9.42
C VAL A 34 5.94 16.40 -8.58
N ILE A 35 5.72 15.25 -9.22
CA ILE A 35 5.80 13.92 -8.61
C ILE A 35 7.12 13.28 -9.07
N LEU A 36 7.94 12.82 -8.13
CA LEU A 36 9.15 12.05 -8.38
C LEU A 36 8.90 10.61 -7.95
N ASP A 37 8.93 9.68 -8.89
CA ASP A 37 8.61 8.28 -8.64
C ASP A 37 9.73 7.36 -9.12
N ASP A 38 10.17 6.44 -8.26
CA ASP A 38 11.27 5.51 -8.55
C ASP A 38 10.85 4.33 -9.44
N GLN A 39 9.55 4.18 -9.70
CA GLN A 39 9.04 3.11 -10.56
C GLN A 39 9.22 3.46 -12.05
N SER A 40 9.25 2.45 -12.90
CA SER A 40 9.28 2.65 -14.36
C SER A 40 7.91 2.98 -14.96
N GLN A 41 6.83 2.74 -14.22
CA GLN A 41 5.44 2.93 -14.66
C GLN A 41 4.52 3.31 -13.49
N ALA A 42 3.32 3.79 -13.80
CA ALA A 42 2.30 4.09 -12.82
C ALA A 42 1.75 2.83 -12.13
N GLY A 43 1.30 2.95 -10.89
CA GLY A 43 0.70 1.86 -10.11
C GLY A 43 1.22 1.76 -8.67
N GLY A 44 2.34 2.42 -8.36
CA GLY A 44 2.92 2.44 -7.01
C GLY A 44 3.19 1.04 -6.48
N ALA A 45 2.91 0.80 -5.20
CA ALA A 45 3.15 -0.50 -4.54
C ALA A 45 2.37 -1.67 -5.16
N TRP A 46 1.29 -1.43 -5.89
CA TRP A 46 0.51 -2.47 -6.57
C TRP A 46 1.31 -3.20 -7.65
N LEU A 47 2.32 -2.57 -8.23
CA LEU A 47 3.24 -3.20 -9.19
C LEU A 47 3.98 -4.41 -8.58
N HIS A 48 4.22 -4.38 -7.28
CA HIS A 48 4.96 -5.40 -6.53
C HIS A 48 4.05 -6.36 -5.75
N ALA A 49 2.75 -6.12 -5.71
CA ALA A 49 1.80 -6.98 -5.03
C ALA A 49 1.76 -8.37 -5.67
N TRP A 50 1.44 -9.41 -4.90
CA TRP A 50 1.29 -10.77 -5.44
C TRP A 50 0.13 -10.87 -6.42
N GLN A 51 0.19 -11.88 -7.30
CA GLN A 51 -0.67 -11.96 -8.48
C GLN A 51 -2.17 -12.03 -8.17
N SER A 52 -2.54 -12.73 -7.11
CA SER A 52 -3.94 -12.93 -6.69
C SER A 52 -4.46 -11.86 -5.74
N LEU A 53 -3.65 -10.84 -5.41
CA LEU A 53 -4.12 -9.78 -4.52
C LEU A 53 -5.30 -9.04 -5.15
N CYS A 54 -6.35 -8.88 -4.37
CA CYS A 54 -7.47 -8.02 -4.68
C CYS A 54 -7.71 -7.02 -3.54
N LEU A 55 -8.41 -5.96 -3.83
CA LEU A 55 -8.98 -5.11 -2.80
C LEU A 55 -9.95 -5.95 -1.95
N PHE A 56 -10.18 -5.52 -0.73
CA PHE A 56 -11.21 -6.09 0.16
C PHE A 56 -12.41 -5.16 0.35
N SER A 57 -12.51 -4.16 -0.51
CA SER A 57 -13.62 -3.21 -0.58
C SER A 57 -14.03 -2.99 -2.03
N PRO A 58 -15.32 -2.73 -2.31
CA PRO A 58 -15.81 -2.47 -3.66
C PRO A 58 -15.14 -1.24 -4.30
N HIS A 59 -15.13 -1.19 -5.63
CA HIS A 59 -14.57 -0.09 -6.42
C HIS A 59 -15.07 1.29 -5.99
N THR A 60 -16.34 1.41 -5.58
CA THR A 60 -16.95 2.66 -5.12
C THR A 60 -16.31 3.22 -3.85
N TRP A 61 -15.76 2.35 -2.99
CA TRP A 61 -15.09 2.72 -1.75
C TRP A 61 -13.57 2.83 -1.89
N SER A 62 -13.05 2.40 -3.03
CA SER A 62 -11.61 2.38 -3.33
C SER A 62 -11.22 3.46 -4.32
N SER A 63 -12.15 4.33 -4.69
CA SER A 63 -11.96 5.38 -5.67
C SER A 63 -11.19 6.56 -5.10
N LEU A 64 -10.31 7.14 -5.91
CA LEU A 64 -9.68 8.43 -5.62
C LEU A 64 -10.65 9.59 -5.90
N SER A 65 -10.37 10.75 -5.30
CA SER A 65 -11.19 11.95 -5.45
C SER A 65 -11.31 12.40 -6.90
N GLY A 66 -12.51 12.75 -7.32
CA GLY A 66 -12.79 13.36 -8.63
C GLY A 66 -13.04 12.38 -9.78
N TRP A 67 -12.70 11.12 -9.64
CA TRP A 67 -13.03 10.10 -10.63
C TRP A 67 -13.21 8.73 -9.97
N MET A 68 -14.42 8.20 -10.09
CA MET A 68 -14.74 6.88 -9.59
C MET A 68 -13.98 5.80 -10.36
N MET A 69 -13.48 4.81 -9.63
CA MET A 69 -12.93 3.60 -10.25
C MET A 69 -14.01 2.94 -11.10
N PRO A 70 -13.73 2.59 -12.37
CA PRO A 70 -14.70 1.88 -13.21
C PRO A 70 -15.20 0.60 -12.55
N THR A 71 -16.43 0.21 -12.86
CA THR A 71 -16.97 -1.07 -12.44
C THR A 71 -16.15 -2.20 -13.03
N THR A 72 -15.80 -3.17 -12.23
CA THR A 72 -15.06 -4.38 -12.62
C THR A 72 -16.00 -5.58 -12.69
N GLU A 73 -15.56 -6.66 -13.31
CA GLU A 73 -16.31 -7.93 -13.33
C GLU A 73 -16.29 -8.62 -11.96
N HIS A 74 -15.35 -8.25 -11.10
CA HIS A 74 -15.15 -8.81 -9.78
C HIS A 74 -15.81 -7.96 -8.70
N THR A 75 -16.31 -8.60 -7.64
CA THR A 75 -16.84 -7.90 -6.46
C THR A 75 -15.81 -6.96 -5.86
N TYR A 76 -14.56 -7.41 -5.81
CA TYR A 76 -13.42 -6.62 -5.36
C TYR A 76 -12.40 -6.49 -6.48
N PRO A 77 -11.97 -5.26 -6.81
CA PRO A 77 -10.98 -5.04 -7.87
C PRO A 77 -9.71 -5.83 -7.65
N THR A 78 -9.23 -6.46 -8.69
CA THR A 78 -7.98 -7.20 -8.74
C THR A 78 -6.78 -6.26 -8.74
N ARG A 79 -5.59 -6.80 -8.45
CA ARG A 79 -4.31 -6.09 -8.57
C ARG A 79 -4.18 -5.33 -9.90
N ASN A 80 -4.50 -6.01 -11.02
CA ASN A 80 -4.33 -5.42 -12.34
C ASN A 80 -5.32 -4.27 -12.59
N GLU A 81 -6.58 -4.44 -12.20
CA GLU A 81 -7.61 -3.39 -12.30
C GLU A 81 -7.24 -2.16 -11.45
N VAL A 82 -6.61 -2.35 -10.29
CA VAL A 82 -6.10 -1.22 -9.49
C VAL A 82 -4.94 -0.52 -10.21
N ILE A 83 -3.98 -1.26 -10.78
CA ILE A 83 -2.86 -0.68 -11.54
C ILE A 83 -3.39 0.13 -12.74
N GLU A 84 -4.32 -0.43 -13.50
CA GLU A 84 -4.96 0.23 -14.64
C GLU A 84 -5.67 1.51 -14.21
N TYR A 85 -6.44 1.46 -13.11
CA TYR A 85 -7.12 2.62 -12.58
C TYR A 85 -6.14 3.73 -12.16
N LEU A 86 -5.08 3.42 -11.40
CA LEU A 86 -4.10 4.40 -10.97
C LEU A 86 -3.36 5.03 -12.16
N SER A 87 -3.01 4.22 -13.15
CA SER A 87 -2.39 4.68 -14.40
C SER A 87 -3.32 5.61 -15.18
N ALA A 88 -4.57 5.21 -15.37
CA ALA A 88 -5.57 6.01 -16.05
C ALA A 88 -5.92 7.30 -15.29
N TYR A 89 -5.92 7.25 -13.95
CA TYR A 89 -6.13 8.41 -13.09
C TYR A 89 -5.02 9.45 -13.27
N GLU A 90 -3.76 9.01 -13.27
CA GLU A 90 -2.62 9.89 -13.51
C GLU A 90 -2.69 10.56 -14.89
N GLN A 91 -2.98 9.77 -15.93
CA GLN A 91 -3.14 10.27 -17.30
C GLN A 91 -4.33 11.24 -17.43
N ARG A 92 -5.47 10.89 -16.85
CA ARG A 92 -6.69 11.73 -16.89
C ARG A 92 -6.44 13.13 -16.35
N TYR A 93 -5.72 13.22 -15.25
CA TYR A 93 -5.41 14.50 -14.62
C TYR A 93 -4.10 15.11 -15.10
N GLN A 94 -3.37 14.45 -16.01
CA GLN A 94 -2.09 14.94 -16.56
C GLN A 94 -1.17 15.46 -15.46
N PHE A 95 -0.90 14.61 -14.46
CA PHE A 95 0.01 15.00 -13.40
C PHE A 95 1.45 15.09 -13.89
N PRO A 96 2.23 16.10 -13.46
CA PRO A 96 3.64 16.24 -13.85
C PRO A 96 4.49 15.21 -13.08
N THR A 97 4.48 13.97 -13.56
CA THR A 97 5.23 12.85 -12.95
C THR A 97 6.51 12.59 -13.74
N ILE A 98 7.63 12.51 -13.04
CA ILE A 98 8.94 12.16 -13.60
C ILE A 98 9.32 10.77 -13.10
N ARG A 99 9.63 9.85 -14.03
CA ARG A 99 10.01 8.44 -13.78
C ARG A 99 11.11 7.99 -14.72
N PRO A 100 11.97 7.06 -14.32
CA PRO A 100 12.24 6.70 -12.93
C PRO A 100 13.13 7.75 -12.26
N VAL A 101 12.79 8.15 -11.04
CA VAL A 101 13.61 9.05 -10.22
C VAL A 101 13.66 8.54 -8.79
N HIS A 102 14.83 8.08 -8.37
CA HIS A 102 15.08 7.68 -6.99
C HIS A 102 15.56 8.89 -6.19
N VAL A 103 14.78 9.31 -5.21
CA VAL A 103 15.17 10.39 -4.30
C VAL A 103 16.08 9.83 -3.22
N ASP A 104 17.28 10.40 -3.10
CA ASP A 104 18.30 9.96 -2.16
C ASP A 104 18.13 10.59 -0.79
N HIS A 105 17.97 11.93 -0.76
CA HIS A 105 17.84 12.70 0.48
C HIS A 105 17.19 14.06 0.21
N ILE A 106 16.87 14.76 1.30
CA ILE A 106 16.34 16.12 1.29
C ILE A 106 17.23 16.96 2.20
N GLU A 107 17.59 18.16 1.74
CA GLU A 107 18.30 19.16 2.52
C GLU A 107 17.44 20.41 2.66
N GLN A 108 17.56 21.09 3.80
CA GLN A 108 16.92 22.37 3.99
C GLN A 108 17.92 23.48 3.66
N GLU A 109 17.52 24.36 2.74
CA GLU A 109 18.28 25.52 2.32
C GLU A 109 17.42 26.77 2.49
N ASP A 110 17.68 27.52 3.55
CA ASP A 110 16.89 28.70 3.97
C ASP A 110 15.39 28.32 4.13
N ASP A 111 14.51 28.93 3.36
CA ASP A 111 13.06 28.70 3.36
C ASP A 111 12.62 27.58 2.40
N TYR A 112 13.57 26.86 1.81
CA TYR A 112 13.31 25.82 0.80
C TYR A 112 13.80 24.45 1.24
N LEU A 113 13.28 23.45 0.56
CA LEU A 113 13.71 22.06 0.65
C LEU A 113 14.27 21.63 -0.70
N ASP A 114 15.53 21.27 -0.75
CA ASP A 114 16.18 20.72 -1.95
C ASP A 114 16.11 19.20 -1.91
N VAL A 115 15.43 18.62 -2.91
CA VAL A 115 15.17 17.19 -3.04
C VAL A 115 16.15 16.61 -4.05
N TYR A 116 17.09 15.79 -3.60
CA TYR A 116 18.20 15.25 -4.39
C TYR A 116 17.90 13.87 -4.97
N ALA A 117 18.29 13.68 -6.23
CA ALA A 117 18.25 12.41 -6.94
C ALA A 117 19.49 12.30 -7.87
N GLY A 118 20.52 11.61 -7.43
CA GLY A 118 21.80 11.52 -8.12
C GLY A 118 22.49 12.87 -8.27
N ASP A 119 22.72 13.29 -9.50
CA ASP A 119 23.34 14.58 -9.85
C ASP A 119 22.33 15.73 -10.09
N GLN A 120 21.07 15.54 -9.73
CA GLN A 120 19.98 16.47 -9.94
C GLN A 120 19.27 16.79 -8.63
N TYR A 121 18.63 17.96 -8.55
CA TYR A 121 17.75 18.29 -7.45
C TYR A 121 16.58 19.17 -7.89
N TRP A 122 15.50 19.12 -7.10
CA TRP A 122 14.31 19.97 -7.21
C TRP A 122 14.19 20.81 -5.95
N ARG A 123 13.96 22.10 -6.11
CA ARG A 123 13.74 23.03 -5.01
C ARG A 123 12.25 23.24 -4.77
N ALA A 124 11.80 23.13 -3.52
CA ALA A 124 10.40 23.27 -3.17
C ALA A 124 10.20 23.99 -1.83
N LYS A 125 9.03 24.63 -1.67
CA LYS A 125 8.60 25.20 -0.37
C LYS A 125 8.08 24.12 0.58
N ALA A 126 7.58 22.99 0.03
CA ALA A 126 7.10 21.86 0.80
C ALA A 126 7.37 20.53 0.08
N VAL A 127 7.57 19.48 0.86
CA VAL A 127 7.74 18.11 0.37
C VAL A 127 6.67 17.23 0.98
N VAL A 128 6.04 16.39 0.14
CA VAL A 128 5.10 15.35 0.56
C VAL A 128 5.77 13.99 0.38
N SER A 129 6.06 13.31 1.49
CA SER A 129 6.53 11.94 1.47
C SER A 129 5.35 10.98 1.25
N ALA A 130 5.24 10.43 0.04
CA ALA A 130 4.24 9.43 -0.36
C ALA A 130 4.90 8.11 -0.79
N THR A 131 6.06 7.80 -0.18
CA THR A 131 6.95 6.70 -0.53
C THR A 131 6.39 5.30 -0.21
N GLY A 132 5.34 5.23 0.60
CA GLY A 132 4.80 3.96 1.07
C GLY A 132 5.77 3.18 1.97
N THR A 133 5.54 1.88 2.11
CA THR A 133 6.34 1.01 2.98
C THR A 133 6.93 -0.21 2.25
N TRP A 134 6.66 -0.33 0.96
CA TRP A 134 6.96 -1.55 0.19
C TRP A 134 8.47 -1.78 -0.01
N SER A 135 9.21 -0.73 -0.35
CA SER A 135 10.65 -0.82 -0.67
C SER A 135 11.55 -1.11 0.54
N LYS A 136 11.05 -0.89 1.76
CA LYS A 136 11.77 -1.19 3.01
C LYS A 136 10.85 -1.97 3.97
N PRO A 137 10.56 -3.24 3.69
CA PRO A 137 9.75 -4.08 4.57
C PRO A 137 10.44 -4.26 5.93
N HIS A 138 9.66 -4.17 7.00
CA HIS A 138 10.17 -4.47 8.33
C HIS A 138 10.18 -5.98 8.54
N ILE A 139 11.36 -6.55 8.72
CA ILE A 139 11.55 -7.95 9.08
C ILE A 139 12.07 -7.98 10.51
N PRO A 140 11.33 -8.54 11.48
CA PRO A 140 11.79 -8.66 12.86
C PRO A 140 13.12 -9.42 12.96
N ASN A 141 14.00 -8.98 13.85
CA ASN A 141 15.25 -9.68 14.13
C ASN A 141 15.03 -10.74 15.21
N ASP A 142 14.27 -11.78 14.85
CA ASP A 142 13.97 -12.87 15.78
C ASP A 142 15.19 -13.73 16.08
N ILE A 143 15.38 -14.06 17.36
CA ILE A 143 16.51 -14.90 17.83
C ILE A 143 16.44 -16.29 17.18
N GLY A 144 17.51 -16.67 16.50
CA GLY A 144 17.62 -17.99 15.86
C GLY A 144 17.10 -18.05 14.43
N ARG A 145 16.60 -16.93 13.88
CA ARG A 145 16.14 -16.84 12.47
C ARG A 145 17.22 -17.31 11.50
N GLU A 146 18.47 -16.99 11.77
CA GLU A 146 19.65 -17.36 10.97
C GLU A 146 19.95 -18.86 10.96
N LYS A 147 19.40 -19.60 11.92
CA LYS A 147 19.55 -21.07 12.02
C LYS A 147 18.61 -21.82 11.10
N PHE A 148 17.52 -21.18 10.68
CA PHE A 148 16.59 -21.78 9.75
C PHE A 148 17.23 -21.89 8.36
N LYS A 149 17.33 -23.11 7.83
CA LYS A 149 18.00 -23.41 6.56
C LYS A 149 17.05 -23.45 5.36
N GLY A 150 15.75 -23.25 5.59
CA GLY A 150 14.76 -23.15 4.54
C GLY A 150 14.68 -21.76 3.90
N ILE A 151 13.79 -21.62 2.94
CA ILE A 151 13.51 -20.33 2.30
C ILE A 151 12.76 -19.44 3.29
N GLN A 152 13.22 -18.21 3.45
CA GLN A 152 12.56 -17.17 4.22
C GLN A 152 12.17 -16.03 3.29
N LEU A 153 10.91 -15.65 3.32
CA LEU A 153 10.37 -14.58 2.47
C LEU A 153 9.57 -13.58 3.33
N HIS A 154 9.66 -12.33 3.00
CA HIS A 154 8.68 -11.34 3.44
C HIS A 154 7.48 -11.35 2.45
N SER A 155 6.29 -10.93 2.90
CA SER A 155 5.10 -10.83 2.03
C SER A 155 5.30 -9.90 0.82
N ALA A 156 6.26 -8.98 0.90
CA ALA A 156 6.68 -8.14 -0.21
C ALA A 156 7.32 -8.92 -1.39
N ASP A 157 7.92 -10.06 -1.09
CA ASP A 157 8.61 -10.90 -2.07
C ASP A 157 7.73 -12.10 -2.51
N TYR A 158 6.54 -12.23 -1.93
CA TYR A 158 5.60 -13.28 -2.31
C TYR A 158 4.91 -12.95 -3.63
N VAL A 159 4.95 -13.86 -4.59
CA VAL A 159 4.36 -13.69 -5.93
C VAL A 159 3.13 -14.57 -6.12
N ASN A 160 3.23 -15.86 -5.79
CA ASN A 160 2.14 -16.84 -5.87
C ASN A 160 2.52 -18.14 -5.13
N ALA A 161 1.58 -19.06 -5.00
CA ALA A 161 1.76 -20.31 -4.26
C ALA A 161 2.55 -21.41 -4.99
N ALA A 162 2.82 -21.29 -6.28
CA ALA A 162 3.43 -22.37 -7.07
C ALA A 162 4.79 -22.88 -6.52
N PRO A 163 5.73 -22.03 -6.04
CA PRO A 163 7.00 -22.48 -5.48
C PRO A 163 6.86 -23.33 -4.20
N PHE A 164 5.70 -23.28 -3.54
CA PHE A 164 5.47 -23.97 -2.26
C PHE A 164 4.77 -25.31 -2.39
N LYS A 165 4.45 -25.74 -3.61
CA LYS A 165 3.77 -27.02 -3.85
C LYS A 165 4.48 -28.19 -3.16
N ASN A 166 3.71 -28.97 -2.37
CA ASN A 166 4.18 -30.15 -1.61
C ASN A 166 5.27 -29.81 -0.56
N LYS A 167 5.35 -28.56 -0.11
CA LYS A 167 6.28 -28.15 0.97
C LYS A 167 5.55 -27.99 2.30
N LYS A 168 6.35 -27.93 3.37
CA LYS A 168 5.90 -27.48 4.69
C LYS A 168 6.19 -25.98 4.79
N VAL A 169 5.16 -25.18 5.04
CA VAL A 169 5.24 -23.72 5.05
C VAL A 169 4.69 -23.16 6.35
N ILE A 170 5.46 -22.30 6.99
CA ILE A 170 5.01 -21.53 8.14
C ILE A 170 4.69 -20.12 7.65
N VAL A 171 3.47 -19.65 7.89
CA VAL A 171 3.06 -18.26 7.66
C VAL A 171 3.05 -17.55 9.00
N VAL A 172 3.86 -16.48 9.13
CA VAL A 172 3.97 -15.70 10.37
C VAL A 172 3.29 -14.35 10.19
N GLY A 173 2.37 -14.04 11.09
CA GLY A 173 1.65 -12.76 11.11
C GLY A 173 0.13 -12.92 11.03
N GLY A 174 -0.58 -12.22 11.91
CA GLY A 174 -2.03 -12.32 12.11
C GLY A 174 -2.88 -11.27 11.39
N GLY A 175 -2.35 -10.59 10.37
CA GLY A 175 -3.09 -9.59 9.60
C GLY A 175 -3.64 -10.11 8.27
N ASN A 176 -4.27 -9.20 7.50
CA ASN A 176 -4.90 -9.52 6.22
C ASN A 176 -3.94 -10.19 5.23
N SER A 177 -2.69 -9.72 5.09
CA SER A 177 -1.71 -10.33 4.19
C SER A 177 -1.38 -11.77 4.59
N GLY A 178 -1.17 -12.03 5.89
CA GLY A 178 -0.91 -13.38 6.39
C GLY A 178 -2.07 -14.33 6.10
N ALA A 179 -3.30 -13.91 6.36
CA ALA A 179 -4.50 -14.70 6.12
C ALA A 179 -4.70 -15.02 4.62
N GLN A 180 -4.51 -14.03 3.74
CA GLN A 180 -4.67 -14.20 2.29
C GLN A 180 -3.60 -15.09 1.69
N ILE A 181 -2.33 -14.91 2.08
CA ILE A 181 -1.22 -15.77 1.63
C ILE A 181 -1.41 -17.19 2.15
N LEU A 182 -1.78 -17.35 3.43
CA LEU A 182 -2.12 -18.67 4.01
C LEU A 182 -3.23 -19.35 3.21
N ALA A 183 -4.31 -18.62 2.89
CA ALA A 183 -5.44 -19.15 2.13
C ALA A 183 -5.04 -19.66 0.75
N GLU A 184 -4.09 -19.02 0.09
CA GLU A 184 -3.57 -19.44 -1.20
C GLU A 184 -2.59 -20.61 -1.07
N VAL A 185 -1.61 -20.51 -0.18
CA VAL A 185 -0.55 -21.51 -0.01
C VAL A 185 -1.09 -22.83 0.53
N SER A 186 -2.09 -22.79 1.41
CA SER A 186 -2.72 -24.01 1.98
C SER A 186 -3.44 -24.90 0.94
N LYS A 187 -3.67 -24.39 -0.27
CA LYS A 187 -4.19 -25.21 -1.38
C LYS A 187 -3.16 -26.17 -1.97
N VAL A 188 -1.87 -25.89 -1.78
CA VAL A 188 -0.77 -26.61 -2.45
C VAL A 188 0.29 -27.14 -1.50
N ALA A 189 0.29 -26.73 -0.24
CA ALA A 189 1.30 -27.02 0.77
C ALA A 189 0.68 -27.40 2.12
N GLU A 190 1.44 -28.12 2.95
CA GLU A 190 1.14 -28.29 4.37
C GLU A 190 1.50 -27.01 5.09
N THR A 191 0.53 -26.35 5.75
CA THR A 191 0.75 -25.02 6.33
C THR A 191 0.55 -24.98 7.83
N THR A 192 1.36 -24.15 8.49
CA THR A 192 1.18 -23.76 9.89
C THR A 192 1.08 -22.24 9.97
N TRP A 193 0.06 -21.74 10.64
CA TRP A 193 -0.10 -20.29 10.85
C TRP A 193 0.35 -19.91 12.26
N VAL A 194 1.26 -18.95 12.36
CA VAL A 194 1.84 -18.48 13.63
C VAL A 194 1.49 -17.01 13.82
N THR A 195 0.88 -16.70 14.95
CA THR A 195 0.45 -15.35 15.33
C THR A 195 0.75 -15.09 16.81
N THR A 196 0.95 -13.85 17.19
CA THR A 196 1.20 -13.45 18.59
C THR A 196 -0.04 -13.57 19.47
N THR A 197 -1.20 -13.33 18.88
CA THR A 197 -2.52 -13.46 19.53
C THR A 197 -3.47 -14.16 18.56
N ALA A 198 -4.58 -14.70 19.06
CA ALA A 198 -5.60 -15.27 18.18
C ALA A 198 -6.04 -14.24 17.12
N PRO A 199 -6.07 -14.61 15.84
CA PRO A 199 -6.50 -13.70 14.77
C PRO A 199 -7.94 -13.24 15.00
N ALA A 200 -8.17 -11.94 14.85
CA ALA A 200 -9.51 -11.36 14.88
C ALA A 200 -10.07 -11.28 13.47
N PHE A 201 -11.19 -11.92 13.23
CA PHE A 201 -11.89 -11.92 11.95
C PHE A 201 -13.09 -10.99 11.99
N LEU A 202 -13.31 -10.26 10.90
CA LEU A 202 -14.61 -9.61 10.67
C LEU A 202 -15.69 -10.66 10.43
N SER A 203 -16.95 -10.28 10.66
CA SER A 203 -18.09 -11.10 10.29
C SER A 203 -18.12 -11.36 8.78
N ASP A 204 -18.62 -12.52 8.36
CA ASP A 204 -18.64 -12.95 6.94
C ASP A 204 -19.51 -12.08 6.03
N ASP A 205 -20.42 -11.32 6.59
CA ASP A 205 -21.33 -10.40 5.91
C ASP A 205 -20.81 -8.96 5.80
N VAL A 206 -19.61 -8.69 6.34
CA VAL A 206 -18.96 -7.38 6.24
C VAL A 206 -17.66 -7.47 5.45
N ASP A 207 -17.34 -6.40 4.75
CA ASP A 207 -16.11 -6.26 3.98
C ASP A 207 -15.23 -5.10 4.49
N GLY A 208 -14.20 -4.77 3.74
CA GLY A 208 -13.25 -3.72 4.11
C GLY A 208 -13.83 -2.32 4.30
N ARG A 209 -15.07 -2.05 3.88
CA ARG A 209 -15.75 -0.78 4.13
C ARG A 209 -15.80 -0.45 5.62
N VAL A 210 -15.96 -1.46 6.45
CA VAL A 210 -15.97 -1.29 7.92
C VAL A 210 -14.65 -0.72 8.44
N LEU A 211 -13.52 -1.09 7.83
CA LEU A 211 -12.21 -0.56 8.22
C LEU A 211 -12.06 0.93 7.87
N PHE A 212 -12.60 1.36 6.73
CA PHE A 212 -12.64 2.79 6.37
C PHE A 212 -13.53 3.59 7.31
N LEU A 213 -14.70 3.06 7.67
CA LEU A 213 -15.59 3.70 8.65
C LEU A 213 -14.90 3.83 10.02
N ARG A 214 -14.25 2.77 10.50
CA ARG A 214 -13.48 2.78 11.75
C ARG A 214 -12.32 3.78 11.70
N ALA A 215 -11.58 3.84 10.58
CA ALA A 215 -10.50 4.80 10.39
C ALA A 215 -11.00 6.24 10.43
N THR A 216 -12.14 6.51 9.76
CA THR A 216 -12.78 7.83 9.75
C THR A 216 -13.25 8.23 11.14
N GLU A 217 -13.87 7.31 11.88
CA GLU A 217 -14.34 7.58 13.25
C GLU A 217 -13.16 7.83 14.22
N ARG A 218 -12.05 7.08 14.06
CA ARG A 218 -10.84 7.31 14.84
C ARG A 218 -10.25 8.69 14.55
N LEU A 219 -10.20 9.11 13.30
CA LEU A 219 -9.73 10.45 12.92
C LEU A 219 -10.60 11.55 13.54
N LYS A 220 -11.94 11.41 13.46
CA LYS A 220 -12.88 12.34 14.10
C LYS A 220 -12.68 12.39 15.61
N ALA A 221 -12.60 11.23 16.27
CA ALA A 221 -12.38 11.15 17.70
C ALA A 221 -11.07 11.85 18.10
N GLN A 222 -10.00 11.68 17.34
CA GLN A 222 -8.73 12.36 17.58
C GLN A 222 -8.86 13.88 17.44
N GLN A 223 -9.56 14.36 16.40
CA GLN A 223 -9.80 15.79 16.19
C GLN A 223 -10.66 16.41 17.29
N GLU A 224 -11.58 15.65 17.85
CA GLU A 224 -12.49 16.05 18.94
C GLU A 224 -11.90 15.79 20.34
N GLY A 225 -10.68 15.27 20.46
CA GLY A 225 -10.03 14.95 21.74
C GLY A 225 -10.68 13.78 22.49
N ARG A 226 -11.47 12.91 21.82
CA ARG A 226 -12.09 11.72 22.40
C ARG A 226 -11.07 10.58 22.53
N SER A 227 -11.24 9.72 23.53
CA SER A 227 -10.40 8.53 23.70
C SER A 227 -10.62 7.52 22.56
N LEU A 228 -9.53 7.05 21.96
CA LEU A 228 -9.56 6.01 20.93
C LEU A 228 -9.85 4.61 21.49
N GLU A 229 -9.63 4.38 22.80
CA GLU A 229 -9.84 3.10 23.47
C GLU A 229 -11.33 2.71 23.55
N GLN A 230 -12.22 3.70 23.45
CA GLN A 230 -13.67 3.49 23.48
C GLN A 230 -14.25 3.10 22.12
N LEU A 231 -13.45 3.13 21.05
CA LEU A 231 -13.92 2.80 19.72
C LEU A 231 -13.85 1.29 19.47
N ALA A 232 -14.97 0.73 19.04
CA ALA A 232 -15.10 -0.71 18.78
C ALA A 232 -14.23 -1.18 17.61
N GLY A 233 -13.57 -2.33 17.78
CA GLY A 233 -12.85 -3.07 16.76
C GLY A 233 -11.50 -2.47 16.35
N GLY A 234 -10.61 -3.33 15.85
CA GLY A 234 -9.29 -2.98 15.34
C GLY A 234 -9.30 -2.59 13.87
N LEU A 235 -8.27 -1.87 13.41
CA LEU A 235 -8.00 -1.68 11.99
C LEU A 235 -7.26 -2.88 11.38
N GLY A 236 -6.76 -3.79 12.22
CA GLY A 236 -6.05 -4.99 11.84
C GLY A 236 -6.93 -6.25 11.72
N ASP A 237 -8.24 -6.14 11.97
CA ASP A 237 -9.15 -7.28 11.86
C ASP A 237 -9.14 -7.82 10.42
N ILE A 238 -9.15 -9.15 10.29
CA ILE A 238 -9.04 -9.83 9.01
C ILE A 238 -10.38 -9.75 8.28
N VAL A 239 -10.34 -9.23 7.06
CA VAL A 239 -11.51 -9.16 6.18
C VAL A 239 -11.73 -10.54 5.56
N MET A 240 -12.95 -11.05 5.69
CA MET A 240 -13.34 -12.37 5.22
C MET A 240 -13.68 -12.34 3.72
N ILE A 241 -12.65 -12.13 2.88
CA ILE A 241 -12.77 -12.33 1.42
C ILE A 241 -12.95 -13.82 1.09
N ASP A 242 -13.47 -14.14 -0.07
CA ASP A 242 -13.89 -15.52 -0.43
C ASP A 242 -12.77 -16.56 -0.25
N SER A 243 -11.52 -16.22 -0.60
CA SER A 243 -10.38 -17.12 -0.41
C SER A 243 -10.09 -17.43 1.06
N VAL A 244 -10.28 -16.44 1.95
CA VAL A 244 -10.09 -16.60 3.40
C VAL A 244 -11.25 -17.39 4.01
N LYS A 245 -12.49 -17.16 3.57
CA LYS A 245 -13.66 -17.95 3.96
C LYS A 245 -13.48 -19.42 3.59
N GLU A 246 -13.07 -19.69 2.34
CA GLU A 246 -12.78 -21.04 1.86
C GLU A 246 -11.66 -21.71 2.68
N ALA A 247 -10.59 -20.99 3.01
CA ALA A 247 -9.48 -21.53 3.80
C ALA A 247 -9.89 -21.92 5.22
N ARG A 248 -10.81 -21.17 5.83
CA ARG A 248 -11.33 -21.46 7.20
C ARG A 248 -12.06 -22.83 7.28
N THR A 249 -12.56 -23.34 6.16
CA THR A 249 -13.28 -24.61 6.11
C THR A 249 -12.39 -25.81 5.80
N ARG A 250 -11.11 -25.59 5.52
CA ARG A 250 -10.07 -26.62 5.30
C ARG A 250 -9.29 -26.91 6.55
#